data_902d148868b665bfc1928551e29852bc
#
_entry.id   902d148868b665bfc1928551e29852bc
#
_cell.length_a   1.000
_cell.length_b   1.000
_cell.length_c   1.000
_cell.angle_alpha   90.00
_cell.angle_beta   90.00
_cell.angle_gamma   90.00
#
_symmetry.space_group_name_H-M   'P 1'
#
loop_
_entity.id
_entity.type
_entity.pdbx_description
1 polymer ?
#
loop_
_entity_poly.entity_id
_entity_poly.type
_entity_poly.pdbx_seq_one_letter_code
_entity_poly.pdbx_strand_id
1 'polypeptide(L)'
;MCIRDRYKTIDTLREFDPKYINITTHRSELVFKENAQGLFEQVAERHRPGTVAIAAAIQNKYKIAVVPHIICSGFTPEETEYALIDLQFLGITDLLLLRGDKARHEREFSPTGYKNAIELQVQVNNFNQGLFLDGSKMKSYVKPFSYGMACYPEKHEEAPNLDSDLFYAKQKVDAGAEYLVTQMFFDNQKYYDFVEKCRAIGINVPIIPGIKPITLANQLTVLPKIFHSDIPEAFAAELRKCKTDAEAVEVGVEWCTNQANDLKNHGVPSIHFYSMMATQSVRRVAKDVF
;
A
#
# COMPACT_ATOMS: atom_id res chain seq x y z
N MET A 1 17.42 2.91 3.99
CA MET A 1 16.75 3.04 5.30
C MET A 1 17.16 1.89 6.18
N CYS A 2 17.71 2.19 7.36
CA CYS A 2 18.16 1.19 8.33
C CYS A 2 16.96 0.60 9.09
N ILE A 3 17.09 -0.61 9.62
CA ILE A 3 16.06 -1.21 10.50
C ILE A 3 15.78 -0.33 11.73
N ARG A 4 16.78 0.40 12.22
CA ARG A 4 16.64 1.35 13.33
C ARG A 4 15.65 2.48 13.02
N ASP A 5 15.64 2.99 11.77
CA ASP A 5 14.71 4.07 11.38
C ASP A 5 13.27 3.56 11.37
N ARG A 6 13.05 2.31 10.92
CA ARG A 6 11.74 1.67 10.98
C ARG A 6 11.27 1.45 12.41
N TYR A 7 12.14 0.96 13.27
CA TYR A 7 11.82 0.80 14.70
C TYR A 7 11.49 2.14 15.34
N LYS A 8 12.26 3.20 15.05
CA LYS A 8 11.95 4.55 15.56
C LYS A 8 10.56 5.03 15.14
N THR A 9 10.16 4.77 13.89
CA THR A 9 8.81 5.09 13.41
C THR A 9 7.75 4.33 14.21
N ILE A 10 7.93 3.02 14.41
CA ILE A 10 6.98 2.20 15.16
C ILE A 10 6.96 2.62 16.63
N ASP A 11 8.13 2.82 17.26
CA ASP A 11 8.25 3.28 18.65
C ASP A 11 7.51 4.61 18.87
N THR A 12 7.51 5.50 17.86
CA THR A 12 6.79 6.79 17.91
C THR A 12 5.27 6.62 17.79
N LEU A 13 4.78 5.66 17.01
CA LEU A 13 3.35 5.52 16.71
C LEU A 13 2.65 4.46 17.57
N ARG A 14 3.40 3.59 18.26
CA ARG A 14 2.81 2.50 19.08
C ARG A 14 1.97 2.99 20.27
N GLU A 15 2.13 4.24 20.67
CA GLU A 15 1.31 4.83 21.75
C GLU A 15 -0.18 4.90 21.39
N PHE A 16 -0.53 4.84 20.09
CA PHE A 16 -1.91 4.82 19.57
C PHE A 16 -2.46 3.41 19.35
N ASP A 17 -1.75 2.38 19.81
CA ASP A 17 -2.13 0.96 19.68
C ASP A 17 -2.60 0.58 18.26
N PRO A 18 -1.73 0.73 17.23
CA PRO A 18 -2.12 0.43 15.85
C PRO A 18 -2.48 -1.04 15.71
N LYS A 19 -3.64 -1.32 15.11
CA LYS A 19 -4.13 -2.70 14.92
C LYS A 19 -3.22 -3.53 14.03
N TYR A 20 -2.57 -2.90 13.05
CA TYR A 20 -1.64 -3.56 12.13
C TYR A 20 -0.65 -2.56 11.52
N ILE A 21 0.41 -3.10 10.96
CA ILE A 21 1.44 -2.33 10.24
C ILE A 21 1.62 -2.92 8.84
N ASN A 22 1.37 -2.12 7.81
CA ASN A 22 1.67 -2.50 6.43
C ASN A 22 3.18 -2.43 6.16
N ILE A 23 3.71 -3.47 5.53
CA ILE A 23 5.12 -3.57 5.15
C ILE A 23 5.23 -3.47 3.62
N THR A 24 5.63 -2.30 3.16
CA THR A 24 5.78 -2.03 1.72
C THR A 24 6.87 -2.91 1.10
N THR A 25 6.56 -3.51 -0.02
CA THR A 25 7.52 -4.25 -0.85
C THR A 25 8.16 -3.34 -1.89
N HIS A 26 9.44 -3.51 -2.10
CA HIS A 26 10.20 -2.82 -3.13
C HIS A 26 10.91 -3.86 -4.01
N ARG A 27 10.78 -3.71 -5.32
CA ARG A 27 11.54 -4.49 -6.30
C ARG A 27 13.03 -4.14 -6.29
N SER A 28 13.86 -4.99 -6.87
CA SER A 28 15.25 -4.67 -7.17
C SER A 28 15.30 -3.55 -8.21
N GLU A 29 16.31 -2.69 -8.10
CA GLU A 29 16.57 -1.64 -9.09
C GLU A 29 17.53 -2.18 -10.15
N LEU A 30 17.27 -1.90 -11.43
CA LEU A 30 18.20 -2.22 -12.51
C LEU A 30 19.19 -1.06 -12.67
N VAL A 31 20.44 -1.34 -12.51
CA VAL A 31 21.55 -0.39 -12.68
C VAL A 31 22.51 -0.86 -13.77
N PHE A 32 23.15 0.07 -14.46
CA PHE A 32 24.20 -0.27 -15.41
C PHE A 32 25.53 -0.25 -14.69
N LYS A 33 26.27 -1.37 -14.74
CA LYS A 33 27.63 -1.48 -14.20
C LYS A 33 28.61 -1.78 -15.31
N GLU A 34 29.76 -1.14 -15.25
CA GLU A 34 30.88 -1.43 -16.13
C GLU A 34 31.51 -2.77 -15.70
N ASN A 35 31.62 -3.69 -16.64
CA ASN A 35 32.28 -4.97 -16.43
C ASN A 35 33.81 -4.88 -16.68
N ALA A 36 34.53 -5.98 -16.45
CA ALA A 36 35.98 -6.02 -16.59
C ALA A 36 36.50 -5.74 -18.02
N GLN A 37 35.61 -5.73 -19.02
CA GLN A 37 35.93 -5.45 -20.43
C GLN A 37 35.58 -4.00 -20.83
N GLY A 38 35.15 -3.14 -19.89
CA GLY A 38 34.74 -1.77 -20.15
C GLY A 38 33.35 -1.64 -20.79
N LEU A 39 32.55 -2.71 -20.80
CA LEU A 39 31.18 -2.72 -21.29
C LEU A 39 30.20 -2.54 -20.14
N PHE A 40 29.10 -1.84 -20.40
CA PHE A 40 28.02 -1.68 -19.42
C PHE A 40 27.05 -2.87 -19.52
N GLU A 41 26.83 -3.53 -18.40
CA GLU A 41 25.83 -4.59 -18.25
C GLU A 41 24.75 -4.17 -17.27
N GLN A 42 23.52 -4.63 -17.50
CA GLN A 42 22.39 -4.36 -16.63
C GLN A 42 22.38 -5.38 -15.49
N VAL A 43 22.48 -4.90 -14.25
CA VAL A 43 22.53 -5.73 -13.04
C VAL A 43 21.38 -5.34 -12.12
N ALA A 44 20.70 -6.33 -11.56
CA ALA A 44 19.70 -6.10 -10.51
C ALA A 44 20.40 -5.85 -9.17
N GLU A 45 20.12 -4.69 -8.56
CA GLU A 45 20.63 -4.35 -7.23
C GLU A 45 19.51 -4.23 -6.20
N ARG A 46 19.79 -4.73 -5.01
CA ARG A 46 18.90 -4.61 -3.86
C ARG A 46 19.68 -4.25 -2.61
N HIS A 47 19.56 -3.01 -2.18
CA HIS A 47 20.22 -2.49 -0.97
C HIS A 47 19.26 -2.42 0.24
N ARG A 48 18.14 -3.16 0.19
CA ARG A 48 17.11 -3.17 1.26
C ARG A 48 16.79 -4.61 1.66
N PRO A 49 16.47 -4.85 2.95
CA PRO A 49 15.95 -6.15 3.38
C PRO A 49 14.64 -6.48 2.65
N GLY A 50 14.36 -7.76 2.47
CA GLY A 50 13.09 -8.23 1.92
C GLY A 50 11.92 -7.97 2.87
N THR A 51 10.73 -7.87 2.29
CA THR A 51 9.48 -7.63 3.01
C THR A 51 9.24 -8.70 4.08
N VAL A 52 9.47 -9.97 3.76
CA VAL A 52 9.33 -11.09 4.70
C VAL A 52 10.24 -10.91 5.92
N ALA A 53 11.53 -10.59 5.70
CA ALA A 53 12.47 -10.38 6.80
C ALA A 53 12.08 -9.18 7.70
N ILE A 54 11.58 -8.10 7.09
CA ILE A 54 11.11 -6.92 7.83
C ILE A 54 9.85 -7.27 8.64
N ALA A 55 8.89 -7.96 8.02
CA ALA A 55 7.66 -8.37 8.67
C ALA A 55 7.95 -9.26 9.88
N ALA A 56 8.79 -10.28 9.72
CA ALA A 56 9.24 -11.16 10.81
C ALA A 56 9.89 -10.38 11.95
N ALA A 57 10.81 -9.46 11.63
CA ALA A 57 11.51 -8.67 12.63
C ALA A 57 10.55 -7.75 13.44
N ILE A 58 9.58 -7.11 12.75
CA ILE A 58 8.59 -6.23 13.38
C ILE A 58 7.62 -7.04 14.24
N GLN A 59 7.03 -8.10 13.68
CA GLN A 59 6.10 -8.96 14.42
C GLN A 59 6.75 -9.56 15.66
N ASN A 60 7.98 -10.06 15.53
CA ASN A 60 8.69 -10.64 16.68
C ASN A 60 8.97 -9.59 17.78
N LYS A 61 9.42 -8.39 17.40
CA LYS A 61 9.78 -7.35 18.36
C LYS A 61 8.57 -6.69 19.01
N TYR A 62 7.55 -6.34 18.25
CA TYR A 62 6.45 -5.50 18.72
C TYR A 62 5.17 -6.26 19.06
N LYS A 63 5.02 -7.48 18.56
CA LYS A 63 3.82 -8.30 18.70
C LYS A 63 2.56 -7.62 18.11
N ILE A 64 2.76 -6.73 17.14
CA ILE A 64 1.70 -6.07 16.36
C ILE A 64 1.51 -6.88 15.08
N ALA A 65 0.27 -7.06 14.63
CA ALA A 65 -0.03 -7.70 13.36
C ALA A 65 0.66 -6.96 12.20
N VAL A 66 1.28 -7.69 11.31
CA VAL A 66 1.95 -7.15 10.13
C VAL A 66 1.22 -7.58 8.87
N VAL A 67 1.10 -6.68 7.91
CA VAL A 67 0.48 -6.91 6.62
C VAL A 67 1.52 -6.67 5.52
N PRO A 68 2.31 -7.70 5.15
CA PRO A 68 3.24 -7.60 4.04
C PRO A 68 2.51 -7.33 2.73
N HIS A 69 3.03 -6.41 1.93
CA HIS A 69 2.59 -6.24 0.55
C HIS A 69 3.20 -7.34 -0.31
N ILE A 70 2.37 -8.00 -1.11
CA ILE A 70 2.80 -8.89 -2.19
C ILE A 70 2.47 -8.18 -3.50
N ILE A 71 3.47 -8.02 -4.37
CA ILE A 71 3.34 -7.23 -5.60
C ILE A 71 3.74 -8.04 -6.83
N CYS A 72 3.09 -7.77 -7.95
CA CYS A 72 3.43 -8.37 -9.25
C CYS A 72 4.75 -7.82 -9.81
N SER A 73 4.96 -6.51 -9.61
CA SER A 73 6.09 -5.78 -10.21
C SER A 73 7.43 -6.27 -9.69
N GLY A 74 8.28 -6.77 -10.59
CA GLY A 74 9.67 -7.17 -10.29
C GLY A 74 9.81 -8.48 -9.54
N PHE A 75 8.76 -9.31 -9.51
CA PHE A 75 8.78 -10.66 -8.92
C PHE A 75 8.18 -11.69 -9.87
N THR A 76 8.80 -12.87 -9.93
CA THR A 76 8.24 -14.00 -10.65
C THR A 76 7.18 -14.73 -9.81
N PRO A 77 6.34 -15.58 -10.44
CA PRO A 77 5.43 -16.42 -9.68
C PRO A 77 6.13 -17.31 -8.65
N GLU A 78 7.32 -17.83 -8.99
CA GLU A 78 8.14 -18.68 -8.09
C GLU A 78 8.67 -17.89 -6.89
N GLU A 79 9.16 -16.66 -7.11
CA GLU A 79 9.59 -15.78 -6.01
C GLU A 79 8.42 -15.41 -5.10
N THR A 80 7.23 -15.23 -5.68
CA THR A 80 5.99 -15.02 -4.92
C THR A 80 5.63 -16.25 -4.10
N GLU A 81 5.72 -17.47 -4.67
CA GLU A 81 5.46 -18.70 -3.93
C GLU A 81 6.44 -18.88 -2.76
N TYR A 82 7.74 -18.62 -2.97
CA TYR A 82 8.72 -18.66 -1.88
C TYR A 82 8.39 -17.67 -0.77
N ALA A 83 7.96 -16.47 -1.10
CA ALA A 83 7.54 -15.50 -0.10
C ALA A 83 6.29 -15.97 0.68
N LEU A 84 5.31 -16.61 0.03
CA LEU A 84 4.12 -17.17 0.68
C LEU A 84 4.51 -18.32 1.62
N ILE A 85 5.41 -19.22 1.21
CA ILE A 85 5.94 -20.31 2.06
C ILE A 85 6.62 -19.74 3.30
N ASP A 86 7.50 -18.75 3.13
CA ASP A 86 8.22 -18.12 4.23
C ASP A 86 7.26 -17.43 5.21
N LEU A 87 6.25 -16.70 4.71
CA LEU A 87 5.24 -16.03 5.53
C LEU A 87 4.40 -17.03 6.32
N GLN A 88 4.01 -18.14 5.70
CA GLN A 88 3.32 -19.24 6.37
C GLN A 88 4.17 -19.83 7.51
N PHE A 89 5.45 -20.10 7.24
CA PHE A 89 6.37 -20.60 8.26
C PHE A 89 6.48 -19.64 9.46
N LEU A 90 6.46 -18.33 9.21
CA LEU A 90 6.52 -17.29 10.23
C LEU A 90 5.18 -17.03 10.94
N GLY A 91 4.09 -17.70 10.52
CA GLY A 91 2.76 -17.46 11.06
C GLY A 91 2.16 -16.09 10.70
N ILE A 92 2.62 -15.49 9.62
CA ILE A 92 2.11 -14.22 9.09
C ILE A 92 1.07 -14.56 8.02
N THR A 93 -0.19 -14.24 8.28
CA THR A 93 -1.32 -14.67 7.43
C THR A 93 -2.12 -13.53 6.82
N ASP A 94 -1.80 -12.29 7.16
CA ASP A 94 -2.51 -11.11 6.62
C ASP A 94 -1.66 -10.45 5.53
N LEU A 95 -2.24 -10.24 4.35
CA LEU A 95 -1.54 -9.71 3.18
C LEU A 95 -2.25 -8.50 2.57
N LEU A 96 -1.52 -7.70 1.81
CA LEU A 96 -2.08 -6.74 0.87
C LEU A 96 -1.54 -7.04 -0.53
N LEU A 97 -2.44 -7.45 -1.44
CA LEU A 97 -2.08 -7.82 -2.82
C LEU A 97 -2.18 -6.60 -3.73
N LEU A 98 -1.11 -6.28 -4.42
CA LEU A 98 -0.99 -5.10 -5.27
C LEU A 98 -0.35 -5.46 -6.60
N ARG A 99 -0.59 -4.64 -7.64
CA ARG A 99 0.19 -4.74 -8.86
C ARG A 99 1.62 -4.27 -8.64
N GLY A 100 1.79 -3.21 -7.87
CA GLY A 100 3.03 -2.46 -7.74
C GLY A 100 3.21 -1.46 -8.89
N ASP A 101 4.17 -0.56 -8.72
CA ASP A 101 4.46 0.51 -9.66
C ASP A 101 5.43 0.04 -10.75
N LYS A 102 5.40 0.73 -11.90
CA LYS A 102 6.43 0.59 -12.93
C LYS A 102 7.79 1.10 -12.40
N ALA A 103 8.88 0.55 -12.91
CA ALA A 103 10.19 1.06 -12.57
C ALA A 103 10.41 2.45 -13.19
N ARG A 104 11.30 3.24 -12.59
CA ARG A 104 11.60 4.61 -13.06
C ARG A 104 12.09 4.68 -14.51
N HIS A 105 12.76 3.61 -14.98
CA HIS A 105 13.27 3.51 -16.35
C HIS A 105 12.26 2.91 -17.34
N GLU A 106 11.15 2.36 -16.87
CA GLU A 106 10.10 1.77 -17.71
C GLU A 106 9.14 2.88 -18.19
N ARG A 107 8.90 2.95 -19.49
CA ARG A 107 7.85 3.83 -20.07
C ARG A 107 6.47 3.30 -19.76
N GLU A 108 6.30 1.99 -19.88
CA GLU A 108 5.07 1.25 -19.59
C GLU A 108 5.37 0.15 -18.57
N PHE A 109 4.36 -0.30 -17.86
CA PHE A 109 4.50 -1.41 -16.91
C PHE A 109 4.90 -2.68 -17.68
N SER A 110 6.08 -3.22 -17.34
CA SER A 110 6.58 -4.47 -17.91
C SER A 110 6.57 -5.56 -16.83
N PRO A 111 5.61 -6.52 -16.90
CA PRO A 111 5.51 -7.55 -15.87
C PRO A 111 6.66 -8.54 -15.96
N THR A 112 7.28 -8.82 -14.83
CA THR A 112 8.22 -9.95 -14.68
C THR A 112 7.46 -11.27 -14.53
N GLY A 113 6.28 -11.20 -13.89
CA GLY A 113 5.38 -12.32 -13.68
C GLY A 113 3.95 -11.94 -14.04
N TYR A 114 3.13 -11.65 -13.02
CA TYR A 114 1.72 -11.28 -13.23
C TYR A 114 1.56 -9.85 -13.77
N LYS A 115 0.59 -9.67 -14.66
CA LYS A 115 0.28 -8.35 -15.24
C LYS A 115 -0.51 -7.45 -14.31
N ASN A 116 -1.34 -8.05 -13.47
CA ASN A 116 -2.24 -7.33 -12.58
C ASN A 116 -2.45 -8.09 -11.27
N ALA A 117 -3.01 -7.40 -10.28
CA ALA A 117 -3.23 -7.96 -8.94
C ALA A 117 -4.27 -9.10 -8.90
N ILE A 118 -5.17 -9.20 -9.89
CA ILE A 118 -6.15 -10.31 -9.95
C ILE A 118 -5.45 -11.62 -10.35
N GLU A 119 -4.49 -11.58 -11.25
CA GLU A 119 -3.68 -12.77 -11.58
C GLU A 119 -2.87 -13.25 -10.36
N LEU A 120 -2.26 -12.32 -9.61
CA LEU A 120 -1.59 -12.63 -8.35
C LEU A 120 -2.56 -13.23 -7.31
N GLN A 121 -3.78 -12.71 -7.24
CA GLN A 121 -4.84 -13.20 -6.35
C GLN A 121 -5.16 -14.68 -6.64
N VAL A 122 -5.17 -15.10 -7.90
CA VAL A 122 -5.38 -16.51 -8.28
C VAL A 122 -4.31 -17.40 -7.68
N GLN A 123 -3.03 -16.99 -7.72
CA GLN A 123 -1.95 -17.75 -7.10
C GLN A 123 -2.15 -17.88 -5.57
N VAL A 124 -2.48 -16.79 -4.90
CA VAL A 124 -2.71 -16.80 -3.45
C VAL A 124 -3.91 -17.68 -3.10
N ASN A 125 -4.98 -17.67 -3.89
CA ASN A 125 -6.14 -18.53 -3.69
C ASN A 125 -5.81 -20.02 -3.89
N ASN A 126 -5.00 -20.36 -4.91
CA ASN A 126 -4.53 -21.74 -5.09
C ASN A 126 -3.66 -22.20 -3.90
N PHE A 127 -2.77 -21.31 -3.43
CA PHE A 127 -1.96 -21.56 -2.25
C PHE A 127 -2.83 -21.80 -1.00
N ASN A 128 -3.87 -21.00 -0.80
CA ASN A 128 -4.86 -21.17 0.27
C ASN A 128 -5.63 -22.50 0.19
N GLN A 129 -5.77 -23.07 -1.01
CA GLN A 129 -6.35 -24.40 -1.25
C GLN A 129 -5.33 -25.54 -1.11
N GLY A 130 -4.09 -25.22 -0.74
CA GLY A 130 -3.01 -26.19 -0.58
C GLY A 130 -2.38 -26.65 -1.89
N LEU A 131 -2.39 -25.81 -2.93
CA LEU A 131 -1.79 -26.08 -4.22
C LEU A 131 -0.55 -25.21 -4.44
N PHE A 132 0.54 -25.82 -4.88
CA PHE A 132 1.73 -25.13 -5.39
C PHE A 132 1.57 -24.74 -6.85
N LEU A 133 2.49 -23.92 -7.37
CA LEU A 133 2.47 -23.46 -8.78
C LEU A 133 2.54 -24.61 -9.78
N ASP A 134 3.25 -25.68 -9.45
CA ASP A 134 3.38 -26.90 -10.28
C ASP A 134 2.13 -27.80 -10.22
N GLY A 135 1.09 -27.39 -9.49
CA GLY A 135 -0.14 -28.15 -9.28
C GLY A 135 -0.03 -29.28 -8.23
N SER A 136 1.13 -29.46 -7.62
CA SER A 136 1.28 -30.44 -6.54
C SER A 136 0.55 -29.98 -5.26
N LYS A 137 0.08 -30.94 -4.46
CA LYS A 137 -0.63 -30.68 -3.22
C LYS A 137 0.31 -30.59 -2.03
N MET A 138 0.06 -29.64 -1.16
CA MET A 138 0.75 -29.54 0.13
C MET A 138 0.43 -30.76 1.01
N LYS A 139 1.43 -31.28 1.68
CA LYS A 139 1.31 -32.49 2.54
C LYS A 139 0.70 -32.19 3.91
N SER A 140 0.66 -30.95 4.32
CA SER A 140 0.15 -30.51 5.62
C SER A 140 -0.82 -29.36 5.47
N TYR A 141 -1.70 -29.21 6.48
CA TYR A 141 -2.63 -28.09 6.53
C TYR A 141 -1.88 -26.75 6.60
N VAL A 142 -2.32 -25.82 5.80
CA VAL A 142 -1.83 -24.46 5.74
C VAL A 142 -2.95 -23.54 6.21
N LYS A 143 -2.68 -22.63 7.15
CA LYS A 143 -3.65 -21.61 7.53
C LYS A 143 -3.81 -20.64 6.33
N PRO A 144 -5.03 -20.48 5.79
CA PRO A 144 -5.22 -19.60 4.65
C PRO A 144 -4.76 -18.16 4.93
N PHE A 145 -4.24 -17.49 3.91
CA PHE A 145 -4.01 -16.05 3.96
C PHE A 145 -5.34 -15.31 3.89
N SER A 146 -5.55 -14.39 4.81
CA SER A 146 -6.50 -13.29 4.68
C SER A 146 -5.83 -12.16 3.91
N TYR A 147 -6.50 -11.57 2.92
CA TYR A 147 -5.87 -10.50 2.17
C TYR A 147 -6.83 -9.38 1.77
N GLY A 148 -6.28 -8.18 1.74
CA GLY A 148 -6.89 -7.01 1.12
C GLY A 148 -6.27 -6.67 -0.22
N MET A 149 -6.93 -5.76 -0.93
CA MET A 149 -6.46 -5.24 -2.22
C MET A 149 -6.69 -3.73 -2.31
N ALA A 150 -5.99 -3.06 -3.25
CA ALA A 150 -6.15 -1.62 -3.45
C ALA A 150 -7.43 -1.28 -4.22
N CYS A 151 -8.00 -0.10 -3.88
CA CYS A 151 -9.06 0.57 -4.63
C CYS A 151 -8.78 2.08 -4.73
N TYR A 152 -9.55 2.79 -5.57
CA TYR A 152 -9.23 4.17 -5.94
C TYR A 152 -10.50 5.03 -5.91
N PRO A 153 -10.69 5.88 -4.88
CA PRO A 153 -11.85 6.78 -4.81
C PRO A 153 -11.98 7.74 -6.00
N GLU A 154 -10.84 8.12 -6.57
CA GLU A 154 -10.75 9.06 -7.69
C GLU A 154 -10.44 8.38 -9.04
N LYS A 155 -10.56 7.06 -9.12
CA LYS A 155 -10.25 6.22 -10.29
C LYS A 155 -8.75 5.89 -10.41
N HIS A 156 -8.43 4.67 -10.82
CA HIS A 156 -7.07 4.28 -11.21
C HIS A 156 -6.65 4.99 -12.50
N GLU A 157 -5.37 5.39 -12.62
CA GLU A 157 -4.85 6.14 -13.78
C GLU A 157 -5.14 5.47 -15.13
N GLU A 158 -5.01 4.15 -15.20
CA GLU A 158 -5.19 3.36 -16.41
C GLU A 158 -6.67 2.98 -16.68
N ALA A 159 -7.56 3.15 -15.71
CA ALA A 159 -8.98 2.87 -15.95
C ALA A 159 -9.59 3.94 -16.87
N PRO A 160 -10.35 3.57 -17.91
CA PRO A 160 -10.95 4.54 -18.80
C PRO A 160 -11.99 5.42 -18.09
N ASN A 161 -12.68 4.88 -17.11
CA ASN A 161 -13.69 5.56 -16.29
C ASN A 161 -13.83 4.87 -14.94
N LEU A 162 -14.60 5.49 -14.03
CA LEU A 162 -14.81 4.98 -12.68
C LEU A 162 -15.58 3.64 -12.68
N ASP A 163 -16.53 3.45 -13.60
CA ASP A 163 -17.33 2.21 -13.67
C ASP A 163 -16.44 1.00 -14.00
N SER A 164 -15.47 1.17 -14.89
CA SER A 164 -14.46 0.13 -15.17
C SER A 164 -13.63 -0.20 -13.93
N ASP A 165 -13.25 0.80 -13.15
CA ASP A 165 -12.46 0.59 -11.93
C ASP A 165 -13.29 -0.10 -10.84
N LEU A 166 -14.57 0.29 -10.68
CA LEU A 166 -15.54 -0.38 -9.81
C LEU A 166 -15.76 -1.84 -10.21
N PHE A 167 -15.84 -2.13 -11.51
CA PHE A 167 -15.93 -3.50 -12.02
C PHE A 167 -14.71 -4.35 -11.58
N TYR A 168 -13.49 -3.82 -11.70
CA TYR A 168 -12.30 -4.51 -11.23
C TYR A 168 -12.27 -4.63 -9.69
N ALA A 169 -12.73 -3.62 -8.95
CA ALA A 169 -12.85 -3.71 -7.50
C ALA A 169 -13.82 -4.82 -7.09
N LYS A 170 -14.96 -4.95 -7.81
CA LYS A 170 -15.92 -6.04 -7.59
C LYS A 170 -15.31 -7.40 -7.86
N GLN A 171 -14.58 -7.57 -8.96
CA GLN A 171 -13.89 -8.83 -9.27
C GLN A 171 -12.89 -9.23 -8.17
N LYS A 172 -12.13 -8.28 -7.62
CA LYS A 172 -11.21 -8.55 -6.50
C LYS A 172 -11.94 -9.10 -5.28
N VAL A 173 -13.08 -8.50 -4.94
CA VAL A 173 -13.89 -8.93 -3.79
C VAL A 173 -14.56 -10.27 -4.05
N ASP A 174 -15.15 -10.47 -5.23
CA ASP A 174 -15.80 -11.74 -5.60
C ASP A 174 -14.81 -12.90 -5.65
N ALA A 175 -13.55 -12.63 -5.95
CA ALA A 175 -12.48 -13.63 -5.94
C ALA A 175 -11.85 -13.83 -4.54
N GLY A 176 -12.32 -13.15 -3.49
CA GLY A 176 -11.97 -13.45 -2.10
C GLY A 176 -11.17 -12.38 -1.35
N ALA A 177 -11.03 -11.16 -1.89
CA ALA A 177 -10.48 -10.05 -1.09
C ALA A 177 -11.43 -9.71 0.06
N GLU A 178 -10.92 -9.74 1.30
CA GLU A 178 -11.72 -9.57 2.51
C GLU A 178 -11.87 -8.10 2.93
N TYR A 179 -11.03 -7.22 2.39
CA TYR A 179 -11.10 -5.77 2.58
C TYR A 179 -10.44 -5.03 1.41
N LEU A 180 -10.76 -3.75 1.28
CA LEU A 180 -10.12 -2.86 0.33
C LEU A 180 -9.42 -1.71 1.09
N VAL A 181 -8.26 -1.29 0.60
CA VAL A 181 -7.56 -0.09 1.10
C VAL A 181 -7.50 0.92 -0.04
N THR A 182 -7.92 2.15 0.23
CA THR A 182 -7.92 3.17 -0.82
C THR A 182 -6.52 3.73 -1.08
N GLN A 183 -6.27 4.18 -2.32
CA GLN A 183 -5.20 5.15 -2.57
C GLN A 183 -5.48 6.39 -1.71
N MET A 184 -4.41 7.16 -1.39
CA MET A 184 -4.57 8.42 -0.67
C MET A 184 -5.44 9.40 -1.45
N PHE A 185 -6.28 10.12 -0.74
CA PHE A 185 -7.15 11.18 -1.24
C PHE A 185 -7.18 12.33 -0.23
N PHE A 186 -7.65 13.51 -0.65
CA PHE A 186 -7.65 14.71 0.17
C PHE A 186 -9.04 15.32 0.33
N ASP A 187 -10.06 14.73 -0.32
CA ASP A 187 -11.47 15.09 -0.23
C ASP A 187 -12.30 13.89 0.22
N ASN A 188 -12.88 13.97 1.42
CA ASN A 188 -13.67 12.86 1.97
C ASN A 188 -14.94 12.57 1.17
N GLN A 189 -15.51 13.56 0.46
CA GLN A 189 -16.67 13.33 -0.36
C GLN A 189 -16.40 12.32 -1.48
N LYS A 190 -15.21 12.36 -2.09
CA LYS A 190 -14.77 11.37 -3.08
C LYS A 190 -14.79 9.94 -2.52
N TYR A 191 -14.35 9.77 -1.26
CA TYR A 191 -14.41 8.48 -0.59
C TYR A 191 -15.84 8.04 -0.30
N TYR A 192 -16.70 8.93 0.19
CA TYR A 192 -18.08 8.58 0.50
C TYR A 192 -18.86 8.18 -0.76
N ASP A 193 -18.74 8.97 -1.83
CA ASP A 193 -19.35 8.67 -3.14
C ASP A 193 -18.85 7.33 -3.70
N PHE A 194 -17.54 7.04 -3.54
CA PHE A 194 -16.97 5.77 -3.96
C PHE A 194 -17.54 4.59 -3.14
N VAL A 195 -17.64 4.73 -1.82
CA VAL A 195 -18.20 3.69 -0.95
C VAL A 195 -19.66 3.44 -1.31
N GLU A 196 -20.47 4.48 -1.52
CA GLU A 196 -21.87 4.35 -1.94
C GLU A 196 -21.98 3.55 -3.24
N LYS A 197 -21.20 3.89 -4.27
CA LYS A 197 -21.16 3.15 -5.53
C LYS A 197 -20.70 1.69 -5.34
N CYS A 198 -19.72 1.45 -4.50
CA CYS A 198 -19.28 0.10 -4.16
C CYS A 198 -20.42 -0.72 -3.53
N ARG A 199 -21.17 -0.13 -2.59
CA ARG A 199 -22.32 -0.80 -1.96
C ARG A 199 -23.43 -1.09 -2.96
N ALA A 200 -23.71 -0.17 -3.87
CA ALA A 200 -24.71 -0.33 -4.93
C ALA A 200 -24.46 -1.54 -5.85
N ILE A 201 -23.19 -1.90 -6.07
CA ILE A 201 -22.80 -3.08 -6.88
C ILE A 201 -22.49 -4.32 -6.04
N GLY A 202 -22.80 -4.30 -4.72
CA GLY A 202 -22.64 -5.46 -3.84
C GLY A 202 -21.23 -5.70 -3.31
N ILE A 203 -20.37 -4.68 -3.26
CA ILE A 203 -19.11 -4.73 -2.51
C ILE A 203 -19.43 -4.39 -1.05
N ASN A 204 -19.49 -5.42 -0.17
CA ASN A 204 -19.87 -5.27 1.24
C ASN A 204 -18.69 -5.39 2.21
N VAL A 205 -17.51 -5.74 1.74
CA VAL A 205 -16.30 -5.80 2.56
C VAL A 205 -15.91 -4.42 3.10
N PRO A 206 -15.15 -4.35 4.20
CA PRO A 206 -14.60 -3.08 4.69
C PRO A 206 -13.79 -2.35 3.61
N ILE A 207 -14.01 -1.06 3.45
CA ILE A 207 -13.21 -0.16 2.60
C ILE A 207 -12.50 0.81 3.53
N ILE A 208 -11.19 0.65 3.65
CA ILE A 208 -10.35 1.38 4.60
C ILE A 208 -9.81 2.63 3.92
N PRO A 209 -10.19 3.84 4.37
CA PRO A 209 -9.66 5.08 3.81
C PRO A 209 -8.17 5.22 4.12
N GLY A 210 -7.38 5.48 3.09
CA GLY A 210 -5.96 5.80 3.17
C GLY A 210 -5.74 7.30 3.09
N ILE A 211 -5.14 7.91 4.10
CA ILE A 211 -4.87 9.34 4.14
C ILE A 211 -3.41 9.64 4.44
N LYS A 212 -2.98 10.85 4.14
CA LYS A 212 -1.60 11.28 4.29
C LYS A 212 -1.51 12.77 4.61
N PRO A 213 -0.82 13.18 5.70
CA PRO A 213 -0.50 14.60 5.88
C PRO A 213 0.53 15.06 4.84
N ILE A 214 0.29 16.20 4.21
CA ILE A 214 1.31 16.89 3.38
C ILE A 214 2.36 17.48 4.32
N THR A 215 3.64 17.33 3.95
CA THR A 215 4.78 17.75 4.80
C THR A 215 5.85 18.53 4.05
N LEU A 216 5.70 18.66 2.74
CA LEU A 216 6.60 19.41 1.88
C LEU A 216 5.77 20.23 0.90
N ALA A 217 6.12 21.49 0.68
CA ALA A 217 5.40 22.38 -0.23
C ALA A 217 5.32 21.81 -1.67
N ASN A 218 6.37 21.12 -2.13
CA ASN A 218 6.40 20.52 -3.46
C ASN A 218 5.44 19.33 -3.63
N GLN A 219 4.92 18.77 -2.54
CA GLN A 219 3.93 17.67 -2.61
C GLN A 219 2.62 18.11 -3.25
N LEU A 220 2.33 19.42 -3.28
CA LEU A 220 1.20 19.98 -4.03
C LEU A 220 1.24 19.60 -5.53
N THR A 221 2.42 19.42 -6.10
CA THR A 221 2.58 19.02 -7.51
C THR A 221 3.03 17.59 -7.69
N VAL A 222 3.79 17.06 -6.74
CA VAL A 222 4.38 15.73 -6.81
C VAL A 222 3.33 14.62 -6.57
N LEU A 223 2.44 14.80 -5.58
CA LEU A 223 1.45 13.77 -5.24
C LEU A 223 0.41 13.56 -6.37
N PRO A 224 -0.20 14.61 -6.95
CA PRO A 224 -1.10 14.41 -8.09
C PRO A 224 -0.41 13.75 -9.28
N LYS A 225 0.84 14.07 -9.54
CA LYS A 225 1.60 13.51 -10.66
C LYS A 225 1.93 12.02 -10.49
N ILE A 226 2.20 11.58 -9.25
CA ILE A 226 2.63 10.20 -8.98
C ILE A 226 1.45 9.29 -8.64
N PHE A 227 0.48 9.80 -7.86
CA PHE A 227 -0.61 9.00 -7.30
C PHE A 227 -1.96 9.31 -7.93
N HIS A 228 -2.00 10.29 -8.84
CA HIS A 228 -3.22 10.71 -9.55
C HIS A 228 -4.36 11.10 -8.61
N SER A 229 -4.01 11.63 -7.43
CA SER A 229 -4.95 12.10 -6.41
C SER A 229 -5.15 13.61 -6.56
N ASP A 230 -6.39 14.06 -6.58
CA ASP A 230 -6.72 15.48 -6.59
C ASP A 230 -6.44 16.13 -5.23
N ILE A 231 -5.91 17.35 -5.27
CA ILE A 231 -5.79 18.19 -4.08
C ILE A 231 -6.86 19.28 -4.18
N PRO A 232 -7.85 19.34 -3.26
CA PRO A 232 -8.90 20.34 -3.27
C PRO A 232 -8.35 21.77 -3.32
N GLU A 233 -9.01 22.66 -4.09
CA GLU A 233 -8.50 24.03 -4.27
C GLU A 233 -8.34 24.78 -2.95
N ALA A 234 -9.25 24.58 -1.97
CA ALA A 234 -9.12 25.15 -0.64
C ALA A 234 -7.80 24.77 0.04
N PHE A 235 -7.42 23.47 -0.04
CA PHE A 235 -6.17 22.99 0.51
C PHE A 235 -4.96 23.48 -0.29
N ALA A 236 -5.05 23.44 -1.61
CA ALA A 236 -3.99 23.93 -2.50
C ALA A 236 -3.72 25.42 -2.30
N ALA A 237 -4.76 26.23 -2.08
CA ALA A 237 -4.62 27.67 -1.83
C ALA A 237 -3.86 27.95 -0.52
N GLU A 238 -4.09 27.19 0.54
CA GLU A 238 -3.34 27.33 1.79
C GLU A 238 -1.87 26.90 1.62
N LEU A 239 -1.64 25.78 0.93
CA LEU A 239 -0.27 25.31 0.67
C LEU A 239 0.54 26.28 -0.19
N ARG A 240 -0.10 26.99 -1.15
CA ARG A 240 0.61 28.00 -1.98
C ARG A 240 1.06 29.23 -1.18
N LYS A 241 0.45 29.52 -0.03
CA LYS A 241 0.88 30.61 0.85
C LYS A 241 2.14 30.26 1.65
N CYS A 242 2.44 28.95 1.82
CA CYS A 242 3.58 28.48 2.56
C CYS A 242 4.89 28.83 1.85
N LYS A 243 5.81 29.43 2.59
CA LYS A 243 7.15 29.79 2.13
C LYS A 243 8.20 28.73 2.49
N THR A 244 7.88 27.88 3.45
CA THR A 244 8.76 26.84 4.00
C THR A 244 8.01 25.52 4.13
N ASP A 245 8.77 24.42 4.16
CA ASP A 245 8.20 23.10 4.44
C ASP A 245 7.63 23.01 5.87
N ALA A 246 8.18 23.78 6.82
CA ALA A 246 7.64 23.85 8.18
C ALA A 246 6.20 24.40 8.19
N GLU A 247 5.93 25.47 7.42
CA GLU A 247 4.57 26.01 7.24
C GLU A 247 3.65 24.99 6.53
N ALA A 248 4.16 24.30 5.51
CA ALA A 248 3.40 23.27 4.81
C ALA A 248 3.05 22.07 5.73
N VAL A 249 3.91 21.73 6.69
CA VAL A 249 3.61 20.72 7.74
C VAL A 249 2.42 21.16 8.58
N GLU A 250 2.35 22.43 9.03
CA GLU A 250 1.23 22.90 9.85
C GLU A 250 -0.10 22.79 9.10
N VAL A 251 -0.15 23.31 7.87
CA VAL A 251 -1.32 23.25 7.00
C VAL A 251 -1.72 21.78 6.69
N GLY A 252 -0.73 20.93 6.41
CA GLY A 252 -0.96 19.52 6.07
C GLY A 252 -1.43 18.69 7.26
N VAL A 253 -0.93 18.97 8.47
CA VAL A 253 -1.39 18.30 9.70
C VAL A 253 -2.81 18.73 10.03
N GLU A 254 -3.13 20.04 9.98
CA GLU A 254 -4.47 20.55 10.23
C GLU A 254 -5.49 19.93 9.25
N TRP A 255 -5.20 19.95 7.95
CA TRP A 255 -6.07 19.34 6.94
C TRP A 255 -6.31 17.85 7.21
N CYS A 256 -5.23 17.09 7.44
CA CYS A 256 -5.32 15.66 7.69
C CYS A 256 -6.05 15.33 9.01
N THR A 257 -5.93 16.18 10.04
CA THR A 257 -6.67 16.05 11.30
C THR A 257 -8.18 16.24 11.08
N ASN A 258 -8.55 17.29 10.35
CA ASN A 258 -9.96 17.53 10.01
C ASN A 258 -10.54 16.39 9.16
N GLN A 259 -9.79 15.93 8.16
CA GLN A 259 -10.14 14.78 7.34
C GLN A 259 -10.33 13.51 8.15
N ALA A 260 -9.40 13.20 9.06
CA ALA A 260 -9.47 12.02 9.91
C ALA A 260 -10.64 12.06 10.91
N ASN A 261 -10.91 13.22 11.51
CA ASN A 261 -12.05 13.41 12.41
C ASN A 261 -13.39 13.24 11.68
N ASP A 262 -13.51 13.79 10.49
CA ASP A 262 -14.71 13.64 9.67
C ASP A 262 -14.94 12.17 9.29
N LEU A 263 -13.91 11.45 8.81
CA LEU A 263 -13.97 10.01 8.54
C LEU A 263 -14.39 9.20 9.78
N LYS A 264 -13.79 9.50 10.94
CA LYS A 264 -14.13 8.85 12.21
C LYS A 264 -15.59 9.06 12.59
N ASN A 265 -16.08 10.29 12.46
CA ASN A 265 -17.49 10.65 12.76
C ASN A 265 -18.48 9.96 11.81
N HIS A 266 -18.07 9.66 10.57
CA HIS A 266 -18.85 8.87 9.61
C HIS A 266 -18.74 7.36 9.83
N GLY A 267 -18.04 6.89 10.88
CA GLY A 267 -17.99 5.49 11.29
C GLY A 267 -17.23 4.59 10.34
N VAL A 268 -16.14 5.09 9.72
CA VAL A 268 -15.27 4.23 8.89
C VAL A 268 -14.65 3.10 9.70
N PRO A 269 -14.39 1.92 9.10
CA PRO A 269 -13.93 0.73 9.83
C PRO A 269 -12.57 0.92 10.51
N SER A 270 -11.68 1.66 9.90
CA SER A 270 -10.39 2.12 10.42
C SER A 270 -9.82 3.20 9.49
N ILE A 271 -8.74 3.87 9.88
CA ILE A 271 -8.02 4.83 9.04
C ILE A 271 -6.61 4.30 8.79
N HIS A 272 -6.21 4.22 7.53
CA HIS A 272 -4.86 3.86 7.12
C HIS A 272 -4.02 5.12 6.87
N PHE A 273 -2.89 5.27 7.58
CA PHE A 273 -1.99 6.40 7.40
C PHE A 273 -0.79 6.02 6.51
N TYR A 274 -0.66 6.69 5.37
CA TYR A 274 0.55 6.64 4.54
C TYR A 274 1.64 7.52 5.15
N SER A 275 2.42 6.98 6.09
CA SER A 275 3.42 7.76 6.82
C SER A 275 4.54 8.30 5.93
N MET A 276 5.03 7.51 4.97
CA MET A 276 6.07 7.90 4.00
C MET A 276 7.16 8.79 4.62
N MET A 277 7.70 8.41 5.79
CA MET A 277 8.67 9.15 6.62
C MET A 277 8.10 10.35 7.40
N ALA A 278 6.86 10.73 7.21
CA ALA A 278 6.19 11.82 7.94
C ALA A 278 5.70 11.38 9.35
N THR A 279 6.48 10.58 10.06
CA THR A 279 6.09 9.95 11.33
C THR A 279 5.59 10.95 12.37
N GLN A 280 6.27 12.10 12.51
CA GLN A 280 5.89 13.12 13.48
C GLN A 280 4.57 13.81 13.12
N SER A 281 4.33 14.05 11.82
CA SER A 281 3.06 14.61 11.36
C SER A 281 1.90 13.64 11.57
N VAL A 282 2.10 12.34 11.27
CA VAL A 282 1.10 11.30 11.57
C VAL A 282 0.84 11.19 13.07
N ARG A 283 1.90 11.26 13.91
CA ARG A 283 1.77 11.28 15.37
C ARG A 283 0.90 12.44 15.86
N ARG A 284 1.11 13.65 15.32
CA ARG A 284 0.30 14.84 15.67
C ARG A 284 -1.16 14.62 15.31
N VAL A 285 -1.43 14.20 14.06
CA VAL A 285 -2.80 13.89 13.62
C VAL A 285 -3.44 12.84 14.53
N ALA A 286 -2.75 11.72 14.79
CA ALA A 286 -3.29 10.64 15.61
C ALA A 286 -3.61 11.09 17.03
N LYS A 287 -2.77 11.96 17.64
CA LYS A 287 -3.00 12.50 18.98
C LYS A 287 -4.29 13.34 19.09
N ASP A 288 -4.66 14.04 18.00
CA ASP A 288 -5.82 14.90 17.99
C ASP A 288 -7.10 14.13 17.58
N VAL A 289 -6.95 12.90 17.06
CA VAL A 289 -8.07 12.08 16.56
C VAL A 289 -8.39 10.90 17.48
N PHE A 290 -7.38 10.25 18.07
CA PHE A 290 -7.48 9.03 18.88
C PHE A 290 -7.02 9.23 20.32
#